data_602d340a9383d002a10b4ba4f26fef62
#
_entry.id   602d340a9383d002a10b4ba4f26fef62
#
_cell.length_a   1.000
_cell.length_b   1.000
_cell.length_c   1.000
_cell.angle_alpha   90.00
_cell.angle_beta   90.00
_cell.angle_gamma   90.00
#
_symmetry.space_group_name_H-M   'P 1'
#
loop_
_entity.id
_entity.type
_entity.pdbx_description
1 polymer ?
#
loop_
_entity_poly.entity_id
_entity_poly.type
_entity_poly.pdbx_seq_one_letter_code
_entity_poly.pdbx_strand_id
1 'polypeptide(L)'
;ILAQIAAEVLECSVDEITVFGADTDTSPYDSGSYASSTTYVTGKAVEKCALQVREQICRLGAQMMNCPENEVVFDGKVVRRERKRAAGSNVPGRSEETDIKTGAELAAKDGAGSPENSGSAESSETSQVSLADIATASMCGNGIALEATVTNSSPISPPPFMVGAAEVEVDLETGETKVIDYAAAVDCGTPVNPNLARVQAEGGILQGIGMALTENITYNKLGKLAENSLMQYKIPTRVDIGKIQVDFESSYENEGPFGAKSIGEVVINTPLPAVADAIYNATGTRFYELPITPEKIAMAVLESK
;
A
#
# COMPACT_ATOMS: atom_id res chain seq x y z
N ILE A 1 1.01 0.93 -6.34
CA ILE A 1 0.76 -0.23 -5.48
C ILE A 1 0.53 -1.49 -6.32
N LEU A 2 -0.44 -1.54 -7.25
CA LEU A 2 -0.72 -2.76 -8.03
C LEU A 2 0.48 -3.23 -8.87
N ALA A 3 1.20 -2.29 -9.51
CA ALA A 3 2.45 -2.60 -10.20
C ALA A 3 3.53 -3.16 -9.25
N GLN A 4 3.64 -2.62 -8.04
CA GLN A 4 4.60 -3.10 -7.04
C GLN A 4 4.29 -4.54 -6.61
N ILE A 5 3.01 -4.88 -6.42
CA ILE A 5 2.58 -6.25 -6.12
C ILE A 5 2.94 -7.22 -7.26
N ALA A 6 2.67 -6.84 -8.51
CA ALA A 6 3.03 -7.66 -9.67
C ALA A 6 4.54 -7.82 -9.82
N ALA A 7 5.30 -6.73 -9.69
CA ALA A 7 6.75 -6.70 -9.81
C ALA A 7 7.43 -7.58 -8.75
N GLU A 8 6.94 -7.55 -7.51
CA GLU A 8 7.44 -8.40 -6.42
C GLU A 8 7.25 -9.90 -6.73
N VAL A 9 6.06 -10.29 -7.19
CA VAL A 9 5.79 -11.69 -7.57
C VAL A 9 6.64 -12.13 -8.76
N LEU A 10 6.81 -11.25 -9.76
CA LEU A 10 7.55 -11.55 -10.99
C LEU A 10 9.06 -11.30 -10.87
N GLU A 11 9.52 -10.80 -9.73
CA GLU A 11 10.93 -10.47 -9.45
C GLU A 11 11.55 -9.53 -10.51
N CYS A 12 10.76 -8.53 -10.96
CA CYS A 12 11.17 -7.56 -11.98
C CYS A 12 11.08 -6.12 -11.45
N SER A 13 11.60 -5.16 -12.22
CA SER A 13 11.46 -3.75 -11.88
C SER A 13 10.02 -3.27 -12.04
N VAL A 14 9.55 -2.38 -11.16
CA VAL A 14 8.25 -1.71 -11.29
C VAL A 14 8.15 -0.96 -12.63
N ASP A 15 9.27 -0.44 -13.15
CA ASP A 15 9.33 0.28 -14.42
C ASP A 15 9.06 -0.63 -15.63
N GLU A 16 9.17 -1.97 -15.47
CA GLU A 16 8.84 -2.94 -16.49
C GLU A 16 7.35 -3.33 -16.52
N ILE A 17 6.57 -2.83 -15.55
CA ILE A 17 5.12 -3.09 -15.44
C ILE A 17 4.32 -1.91 -15.98
N THR A 18 3.55 -2.14 -17.02
CA THR A 18 2.56 -1.17 -17.51
C THR A 18 1.18 -1.50 -16.95
N VAL A 19 0.55 -0.53 -16.28
CA VAL A 19 -0.79 -0.69 -15.70
C VAL A 19 -1.81 0.04 -16.56
N PHE A 20 -2.81 -0.68 -17.03
CA PHE A 20 -4.03 -0.12 -17.62
C PHE A 20 -5.16 -0.29 -16.63
N GLY A 21 -5.86 0.80 -16.32
CA GLY A 21 -6.98 0.81 -15.39
C GLY A 21 -7.84 2.04 -15.58
N ALA A 22 -9.03 2.02 -14.97
CA ALA A 22 -10.01 3.11 -15.05
C ALA A 22 -10.49 3.43 -16.49
N ASP A 23 -10.38 2.48 -17.40
CA ASP A 23 -10.89 2.55 -18.75
C ASP A 23 -11.95 1.46 -18.92
N THR A 24 -13.22 1.86 -19.02
CA THR A 24 -14.35 0.92 -19.08
C THR A 24 -14.43 0.14 -20.39
N ASP A 25 -13.70 0.55 -21.42
CA ASP A 25 -13.67 -0.18 -22.71
C ASP A 25 -12.68 -1.35 -22.70
N THR A 26 -11.67 -1.30 -21.81
CA THR A 26 -10.58 -2.29 -21.79
C THR A 26 -10.43 -3.00 -20.44
N SER A 27 -10.79 -2.36 -19.33
CA SER A 27 -10.66 -2.96 -18.00
C SER A 27 -11.79 -3.95 -17.72
N PRO A 28 -11.50 -5.11 -17.09
CA PRO A 28 -12.54 -6.00 -16.60
C PRO A 28 -13.40 -5.30 -15.54
N TYR A 29 -14.59 -5.86 -15.31
CA TYR A 29 -15.52 -5.33 -14.30
C TYR A 29 -14.86 -5.33 -12.90
N ASP A 30 -14.95 -4.20 -12.22
CA ASP A 30 -14.63 -4.00 -10.82
C ASP A 30 -15.80 -3.27 -10.15
N SER A 31 -16.21 -3.74 -8.98
CA SER A 31 -17.34 -3.14 -8.24
C SER A 31 -17.03 -1.77 -7.65
N GLY A 32 -15.80 -1.32 -7.72
CA GLY A 32 -15.31 -0.05 -7.20
C GLY A 32 -14.57 -0.19 -5.87
N SER A 33 -13.91 0.91 -5.47
CA SER A 33 -13.19 1.00 -4.21
C SER A 33 -14.10 1.54 -3.12
N TYR A 34 -14.69 0.66 -2.34
CA TYR A 34 -15.45 0.99 -1.12
C TYR A 34 -14.81 0.28 0.07
N ALA A 35 -15.02 0.79 1.29
CA ALA A 35 -14.33 0.35 2.50
C ALA A 35 -12.80 0.31 2.31
N SER A 36 -12.27 1.17 1.43
CA SER A 36 -10.84 1.29 1.09
C SER A 36 -10.21 -0.02 0.60
N SER A 37 -10.98 -0.87 -0.08
CA SER A 37 -10.65 -2.27 -0.35
C SER A 37 -9.70 -2.49 -1.53
N THR A 38 -9.34 -1.47 -2.33
CA THR A 38 -8.57 -1.64 -3.57
C THR A 38 -7.25 -2.40 -3.34
N THR A 39 -6.42 -1.95 -2.39
CA THR A 39 -5.15 -2.66 -2.11
C THR A 39 -5.41 -4.08 -1.63
N TYR A 40 -6.41 -4.28 -0.79
CA TYR A 40 -6.72 -5.57 -0.19
C TYR A 40 -7.34 -6.55 -1.21
N VAL A 41 -8.41 -6.16 -1.91
CA VAL A 41 -9.15 -7.05 -2.81
C VAL A 41 -8.50 -7.12 -4.19
N THR A 42 -8.32 -5.96 -4.85
CA THR A 42 -7.72 -5.91 -6.19
C THR A 42 -6.24 -6.25 -6.15
N GLY A 43 -5.52 -5.83 -5.11
CA GLY A 43 -4.13 -6.22 -4.91
C GLY A 43 -3.95 -7.73 -4.78
N LYS A 44 -4.86 -8.43 -4.09
CA LYS A 44 -4.85 -9.90 -3.99
C LYS A 44 -5.16 -10.58 -5.33
N ALA A 45 -6.04 -9.98 -6.15
CA ALA A 45 -6.28 -10.46 -7.50
C ALA A 45 -5.01 -10.34 -8.37
N VAL A 46 -4.30 -9.21 -8.27
CA VAL A 46 -3.02 -9.00 -8.97
C VAL A 46 -1.96 -9.99 -8.52
N GLU A 47 -1.80 -10.22 -7.20
CA GLU A 47 -0.88 -11.22 -6.66
C GLU A 47 -1.16 -12.61 -7.23
N LYS A 48 -2.42 -13.07 -7.16
CA LYS A 48 -2.84 -14.37 -7.72
C LYS A 48 -2.62 -14.45 -9.23
N CYS A 49 -2.90 -13.38 -9.97
CA CYS A 49 -2.71 -13.32 -11.41
C CYS A 49 -1.22 -13.41 -11.78
N ALA A 50 -0.38 -12.64 -11.11
CA ALA A 50 1.07 -12.66 -11.31
C ALA A 50 1.70 -14.02 -10.96
N LEU A 51 1.21 -14.69 -9.91
CA LEU A 51 1.62 -16.07 -9.58
C LEU A 51 1.29 -17.05 -10.71
N GLN A 52 0.09 -16.98 -11.31
CA GLN A 52 -0.28 -17.83 -12.43
C GLN A 52 0.60 -17.58 -13.66
N VAL A 53 0.94 -16.32 -13.95
CA VAL A 53 1.87 -15.98 -15.04
C VAL A 53 3.27 -16.52 -14.73
N ARG A 54 3.75 -16.36 -13.50
CA ARG A 54 5.04 -16.92 -13.06
C ARG A 54 5.09 -18.45 -13.20
N GLU A 55 4.03 -19.16 -12.85
CA GLU A 55 3.91 -20.60 -13.03
C GLU A 55 3.98 -20.99 -14.52
N GLN A 56 3.31 -20.24 -15.40
CA GLN A 56 3.37 -20.48 -16.86
C GLN A 56 4.80 -20.26 -17.39
N ILE A 57 5.49 -19.21 -16.95
CA ILE A 57 6.90 -18.95 -17.31
C ILE A 57 7.80 -20.12 -16.87
N CYS A 58 7.67 -20.57 -15.62
CA CYS A 58 8.44 -21.70 -15.10
C CYS A 58 8.14 -22.98 -15.88
N ARG A 59 6.89 -23.27 -16.18
CA ARG A 59 6.46 -24.44 -16.96
C ARG A 59 7.07 -24.46 -18.36
N LEU A 60 6.97 -23.35 -19.10
CA LEU A 60 7.57 -23.25 -20.44
C LEU A 60 9.11 -23.34 -20.40
N GLY A 61 9.74 -22.67 -19.43
CA GLY A 61 11.18 -22.79 -19.23
C GLY A 61 11.64 -24.22 -18.94
N ALA A 62 10.90 -24.94 -18.10
CA ALA A 62 11.14 -26.34 -17.78
C ALA A 62 11.00 -27.23 -19.03
N GLN A 63 9.96 -27.00 -19.85
CA GLN A 63 9.77 -27.73 -21.14
C GLN A 63 10.92 -27.47 -22.12
N MET A 64 11.35 -26.21 -22.25
CA MET A 64 12.47 -25.83 -23.12
C MET A 64 13.80 -26.47 -22.70
N MET A 65 13.98 -26.66 -21.38
CA MET A 65 15.17 -27.32 -20.81
C MET A 65 15.01 -28.84 -20.68
N ASN A 66 13.84 -29.39 -21.06
CA ASN A 66 13.50 -30.80 -20.90
C ASN A 66 13.75 -31.34 -19.48
N CYS A 67 13.24 -30.60 -18.49
CA CYS A 67 13.36 -30.94 -17.08
C CYS A 67 12.01 -30.79 -16.35
N PRO A 68 11.85 -31.38 -15.14
CA PRO A 68 10.65 -31.23 -14.33
C PRO A 68 10.44 -29.79 -13.87
N GLU A 69 9.17 -29.34 -13.81
CA GLU A 69 8.79 -27.99 -13.34
C GLU A 69 9.25 -27.69 -11.89
N ASN A 70 9.33 -28.69 -11.03
CA ASN A 70 9.78 -28.55 -9.64
C ASN A 70 11.30 -28.45 -9.47
N GLU A 71 12.05 -28.47 -10.58
CA GLU A 71 13.51 -28.28 -10.61
C GLU A 71 13.90 -26.92 -11.18
N VAL A 72 12.95 -26.04 -11.46
CA VAL A 72 13.26 -24.72 -12.03
C VAL A 72 12.88 -23.59 -11.09
N VAL A 73 13.63 -22.48 -11.20
CA VAL A 73 13.38 -21.22 -10.49
C VAL A 73 13.46 -20.08 -11.50
N PHE A 74 12.53 -19.14 -11.37
CA PHE A 74 12.49 -17.89 -12.14
C PHE A 74 12.96 -16.74 -11.27
N ASP A 75 13.86 -15.89 -11.76
CA ASP A 75 14.45 -14.74 -11.06
C ASP A 75 14.11 -13.39 -11.72
N GLY A 76 13.01 -13.33 -12.45
CA GLY A 76 12.57 -12.14 -13.17
C GLY A 76 13.18 -11.98 -14.57
N LYS A 77 14.29 -12.64 -14.89
CA LYS A 77 14.98 -12.53 -16.18
C LYS A 77 15.21 -13.86 -16.89
N VAL A 78 15.51 -14.87 -16.10
CA VAL A 78 15.78 -16.22 -16.61
C VAL A 78 15.08 -17.28 -15.78
N VAL A 79 14.71 -18.38 -16.41
CA VAL A 79 14.35 -19.62 -15.73
C VAL A 79 15.59 -20.50 -15.74
N ARG A 80 16.04 -20.90 -14.54
CA ARG A 80 17.21 -21.76 -14.38
C ARG A 80 16.84 -23.08 -13.70
N ARG A 81 17.56 -24.14 -14.05
CA ARG A 81 17.41 -25.43 -13.38
C ARG A 81 18.25 -25.46 -12.11
N GLU A 82 17.59 -25.66 -10.95
CA GLU A 82 18.27 -25.94 -9.70
C GLU A 82 18.38 -27.46 -9.50
N ARG A 83 19.60 -27.99 -9.59
CA ARG A 83 19.84 -29.40 -9.21
C ARG A 83 19.68 -29.49 -7.68
N LYS A 84 18.65 -30.19 -7.18
CA LYS A 84 18.61 -30.61 -5.78
C LYS A 84 19.90 -31.35 -5.48
N ARG A 85 20.76 -30.80 -4.61
CA ARG A 85 21.88 -31.55 -4.04
C ARG A 85 21.29 -32.83 -3.44
N ALA A 86 21.78 -34.00 -3.91
CA ALA A 86 21.42 -35.28 -3.35
C ALA A 86 21.58 -35.20 -1.83
N ALA A 87 20.54 -35.58 -1.09
CA ALA A 87 20.56 -35.61 0.37
C ALA A 87 21.62 -36.62 0.83
N GLY A 88 22.75 -36.12 1.28
CA GLY A 88 23.88 -36.93 1.72
C GLY A 88 24.97 -36.09 2.34
N SER A 89 24.69 -35.41 3.43
CA SER A 89 25.62 -35.17 4.57
C SER A 89 24.88 -34.48 5.70
N ASN A 90 24.71 -35.18 6.80
CA ASN A 90 24.23 -34.70 8.08
C ASN A 90 25.06 -33.49 8.54
N VAL A 91 24.41 -32.35 8.74
CA VAL A 91 24.84 -31.31 9.70
C VAL A 91 23.64 -30.97 10.57
N PRO A 92 23.73 -31.07 11.89
CA PRO A 92 22.61 -30.86 12.78
C PRO A 92 22.35 -29.38 13.05
N GLY A 93 21.08 -29.01 13.01
CA GLY A 93 20.48 -27.93 13.81
C GLY A 93 20.82 -26.50 13.44
N ARG A 94 19.96 -25.86 12.67
CA ARG A 94 19.71 -24.43 12.85
C ARG A 94 18.22 -24.18 12.64
N SER A 95 17.58 -23.66 13.67
CA SER A 95 16.20 -23.22 13.72
C SER A 95 15.89 -22.24 12.59
N GLU A 96 14.76 -22.47 11.93
CA GLU A 96 14.18 -21.54 10.94
C GLU A 96 13.74 -20.25 11.67
N GLU A 97 14.55 -19.23 11.56
CA GLU A 97 14.11 -17.83 11.67
C GLU A 97 14.14 -17.25 10.25
N THR A 98 12.97 -16.99 9.73
CA THR A 98 12.76 -16.27 8.47
C THR A 98 13.05 -14.80 8.69
N ASP A 99 14.28 -14.37 8.42
CA ASP A 99 14.64 -12.95 8.31
C ASP A 99 14.02 -12.35 7.04
N ILE A 100 12.95 -11.61 7.22
CA ILE A 100 12.38 -10.73 6.18
C ILE A 100 13.31 -9.54 6.03
N LYS A 101 14.11 -9.51 4.97
CA LYS A 101 14.92 -8.33 4.62
C LYS A 101 14.00 -7.21 4.14
N THR A 102 13.99 -6.12 4.89
CA THR A 102 13.35 -4.85 4.52
C THR A 102 14.04 -4.23 3.31
N GLY A 103 13.25 -3.68 2.37
CA GLY A 103 13.66 -3.18 1.06
C GLY A 103 14.63 -1.97 0.99
N ALA A 104 15.50 -1.79 1.99
CA ALA A 104 16.48 -0.70 2.05
C ALA A 104 17.92 -1.09 1.63
N GLU A 105 18.21 -2.36 1.37
CA GLU A 105 19.59 -2.84 1.10
C GLU A 105 19.93 -3.15 -0.35
N LEU A 106 19.05 -2.87 -1.32
CA LEU A 106 19.24 -3.22 -2.73
C LEU A 106 19.88 -2.14 -3.61
N ALA A 107 20.40 -1.07 -3.03
CA ALA A 107 21.03 0.03 -3.78
C ALA A 107 22.52 0.16 -3.49
N ALA A 108 23.35 -0.82 -3.76
CA ALA A 108 24.79 -0.62 -4.02
C ALA A 108 25.49 -1.94 -4.39
N LYS A 109 25.66 -2.21 -5.68
CA LYS A 109 26.83 -2.96 -6.20
C LYS A 109 26.84 -2.91 -7.74
N ASP A 110 27.43 -1.84 -8.28
CA ASP A 110 28.04 -1.86 -9.60
C ASP A 110 29.50 -2.21 -9.44
N GLY A 111 29.96 -3.24 -10.19
CA GLY A 111 31.37 -3.62 -10.20
C GLY A 111 31.63 -4.58 -11.38
N ALA A 112 32.17 -4.01 -12.44
CA ALA A 112 32.54 -4.70 -13.69
C ALA A 112 33.65 -5.74 -13.50
N GLY A 113 33.51 -6.88 -14.17
CA GLY A 113 34.59 -7.86 -14.38
C GLY A 113 34.36 -8.62 -15.67
N SER A 114 35.25 -8.44 -16.63
CA SER A 114 35.27 -9.10 -17.93
C SER A 114 35.64 -10.60 -17.85
N PRO A 115 35.18 -11.45 -18.75
CA PRO A 115 35.48 -12.87 -18.71
C PRO A 115 36.68 -13.24 -19.61
N GLU A 116 37.60 -14.01 -19.07
CA GLU A 116 38.58 -14.75 -19.88
C GLU A 116 38.03 -16.12 -20.28
N ASN A 117 38.28 -16.44 -21.54
CA ASN A 117 37.81 -17.59 -22.29
C ASN A 117 38.79 -18.76 -22.15
N SER A 118 38.33 -19.96 -21.83
CA SER A 118 39.03 -21.19 -22.21
C SER A 118 38.03 -22.34 -22.33
N GLY A 119 37.99 -22.91 -23.53
CA GLY A 119 37.03 -23.90 -23.95
C GLY A 119 37.26 -25.31 -23.44
N SER A 120 36.17 -26.04 -23.39
CA SER A 120 36.08 -27.48 -23.67
C SER A 120 34.62 -27.77 -24.07
N ALA A 121 34.44 -28.35 -25.25
CA ALA A 121 33.15 -28.73 -25.80
C ALA A 121 32.63 -29.98 -25.08
N GLU A 122 31.82 -29.78 -24.06
CA GLU A 122 30.85 -30.76 -23.59
C GLU A 122 29.48 -30.26 -24.00
N SER A 123 28.60 -31.16 -24.48
CA SER A 123 27.21 -30.87 -24.82
C SER A 123 26.54 -30.15 -23.63
N SER A 124 26.45 -28.82 -23.70
CA SER A 124 25.85 -28.02 -22.66
C SER A 124 24.34 -28.28 -22.67
N GLU A 125 23.88 -29.17 -21.79
CA GLU A 125 22.49 -29.09 -21.33
C GLU A 125 22.28 -27.64 -20.91
N THR A 126 21.41 -26.91 -21.63
CA THR A 126 21.09 -25.52 -21.34
C THR A 126 20.55 -25.50 -19.92
N SER A 127 21.30 -24.94 -18.99
CA SER A 127 20.92 -24.90 -17.58
C SER A 127 20.00 -23.72 -17.23
N GLN A 128 19.75 -22.84 -18.22
CA GLN A 128 18.89 -21.68 -18.09
C GLN A 128 18.31 -21.23 -19.44
N VAL A 129 17.14 -20.60 -19.41
CA VAL A 129 16.44 -20.03 -20.58
C VAL A 129 15.99 -18.60 -20.21
N SER A 130 16.21 -17.63 -21.12
CA SER A 130 15.83 -16.26 -20.91
C SER A 130 14.31 -16.07 -21.01
N LEU A 131 13.77 -15.06 -20.30
CA LEU A 131 12.35 -14.66 -20.40
C LEU A 131 12.00 -14.29 -21.85
N ALA A 132 12.92 -13.66 -22.60
CA ALA A 132 12.71 -13.30 -24.00
C ALA A 132 12.55 -14.54 -24.91
N ASP A 133 13.33 -15.58 -24.67
CA ASP A 133 13.21 -16.85 -25.41
C ASP A 133 11.90 -17.56 -25.06
N ILE A 134 11.52 -17.55 -23.80
CA ILE A 134 10.24 -18.10 -23.30
C ILE A 134 9.07 -17.35 -23.94
N ALA A 135 9.09 -16.02 -23.95
CA ALA A 135 8.07 -15.19 -24.57
C ALA A 135 7.97 -15.47 -26.08
N THR A 136 9.11 -15.59 -26.77
CA THR A 136 9.15 -15.92 -28.21
C THR A 136 8.58 -17.32 -28.47
N ALA A 137 8.95 -18.30 -27.68
CA ALA A 137 8.42 -19.66 -27.79
C ALA A 137 6.92 -19.73 -27.52
N SER A 138 6.43 -18.94 -26.55
CA SER A 138 5.01 -18.80 -26.23
C SER A 138 4.22 -18.26 -27.42
N MET A 139 4.72 -17.23 -28.10
CA MET A 139 4.03 -16.59 -29.22
C MET A 139 4.15 -17.35 -30.55
N CYS A 140 5.33 -17.91 -30.83
CA CYS A 140 5.65 -18.48 -32.13
C CYS A 140 5.63 -20.03 -32.17
N GLY A 141 5.62 -20.69 -31.00
CA GLY A 141 5.67 -22.14 -30.87
C GLY A 141 4.30 -22.78 -30.77
N ASN A 142 3.84 -23.05 -29.56
CA ASN A 142 2.60 -23.77 -29.27
C ASN A 142 1.34 -22.89 -29.25
N GLY A 143 1.45 -21.58 -29.54
CA GLY A 143 0.32 -20.66 -29.57
C GLY A 143 -0.32 -20.42 -28.19
N ILE A 144 0.43 -20.65 -27.12
CA ILE A 144 -0.05 -20.41 -25.73
C ILE A 144 0.52 -19.07 -25.26
N ALA A 145 -0.32 -18.03 -25.22
CA ALA A 145 0.07 -16.75 -24.66
C ALA A 145 0.38 -16.89 -23.15
N LEU A 146 1.36 -16.10 -22.67
CA LEU A 146 1.62 -15.95 -21.24
C LEU A 146 0.58 -14.94 -20.70
N GLU A 147 -0.54 -15.43 -20.28
CA GLU A 147 -1.64 -14.59 -19.79
C GLU A 147 -2.40 -15.26 -18.64
N ALA A 148 -2.95 -14.45 -17.76
CA ALA A 148 -3.85 -14.91 -16.72
C ALA A 148 -4.94 -13.88 -16.45
N THR A 149 -6.12 -14.36 -16.11
CA THR A 149 -7.23 -13.52 -15.64
C THR A 149 -7.75 -14.10 -14.33
N VAL A 150 -7.82 -13.26 -13.30
CA VAL A 150 -8.24 -13.68 -11.96
C VAL A 150 -9.29 -12.74 -11.42
N THR A 151 -10.35 -13.30 -10.87
CA THR A 151 -11.30 -12.59 -10.01
C THR A 151 -11.04 -12.98 -8.56
N ASN A 152 -10.90 -12.00 -7.69
CA ASN A 152 -10.76 -12.22 -6.25
C ASN A 152 -12.00 -11.72 -5.52
N SER A 153 -12.53 -12.53 -4.62
CA SER A 153 -13.55 -12.15 -3.67
C SER A 153 -13.04 -12.49 -2.28
N SER A 154 -12.96 -11.50 -1.41
CA SER A 154 -12.52 -11.76 -0.04
C SER A 154 -13.66 -12.34 0.79
N PRO A 155 -13.46 -13.46 1.48
CA PRO A 155 -14.47 -14.05 2.37
C PRO A 155 -14.65 -13.24 3.65
N ILE A 156 -13.69 -12.39 3.99
CA ILE A 156 -13.66 -11.56 5.19
C ILE A 156 -13.32 -10.12 4.84
N SER A 157 -13.67 -9.20 5.73
CA SER A 157 -13.26 -7.79 5.67
C SER A 157 -12.48 -7.45 6.95
N PRO A 158 -11.18 -7.69 6.98
CA PRO A 158 -10.37 -7.48 8.17
C PRO A 158 -10.31 -5.99 8.48
N PRO A 159 -10.71 -5.57 9.70
CA PRO A 159 -10.69 -4.18 10.04
C PRO A 159 -9.25 -3.68 10.19
N PRO A 160 -8.89 -2.54 9.60
CA PRO A 160 -7.73 -1.77 10.00
C PRO A 160 -8.02 -1.06 11.32
N PHE A 161 -6.98 -0.74 12.08
CA PHE A 161 -7.11 -0.01 13.35
C PHE A 161 -6.21 1.21 13.35
N MET A 162 -6.63 2.24 14.09
CA MET A 162 -5.82 3.42 14.32
C MET A 162 -6.08 3.97 15.71
N VAL A 163 -5.00 4.39 16.37
CA VAL A 163 -5.04 5.20 17.58
C VAL A 163 -4.39 6.54 17.26
N GLY A 164 -5.02 7.64 17.70
CA GLY A 164 -4.52 8.98 17.46
C GLY A 164 -4.61 9.86 18.70
N ALA A 165 -3.63 10.75 18.85
CA ALA A 165 -3.57 11.76 19.90
C ALA A 165 -3.25 13.13 19.29
N ALA A 166 -3.97 14.18 19.75
CA ALA A 166 -3.78 15.54 19.32
C ALA A 166 -3.27 16.43 20.45
N GLU A 167 -2.32 17.31 20.14
CA GLU A 167 -1.93 18.45 20.97
C GLU A 167 -2.45 19.73 20.32
N VAL A 168 -3.17 20.56 21.09
CA VAL A 168 -3.74 21.81 20.61
C VAL A 168 -3.33 22.99 21.50
N GLU A 169 -3.23 24.16 20.89
CA GLU A 169 -3.15 25.46 21.56
C GLU A 169 -4.46 26.20 21.28
N VAL A 170 -5.13 26.65 22.34
CA VAL A 170 -6.41 27.37 22.26
C VAL A 170 -6.24 28.74 22.86
N ASP A 171 -6.52 29.80 22.10
CA ASP A 171 -6.65 31.15 22.59
C ASP A 171 -8.04 31.31 23.21
N LEU A 172 -8.10 31.44 24.54
CA LEU A 172 -9.36 31.53 25.27
C LEU A 172 -10.12 32.87 25.11
N GLU A 173 -9.48 33.88 24.51
CA GLU A 173 -10.14 35.18 24.23
C GLU A 173 -10.81 35.17 22.86
N THR A 174 -10.14 34.62 21.88
CA THR A 174 -10.60 34.57 20.47
C THR A 174 -11.25 33.26 20.09
N GLY A 175 -10.95 32.17 20.80
CA GLY A 175 -11.34 30.81 20.46
C GLY A 175 -10.49 30.17 19.34
N GLU A 176 -9.46 30.88 18.85
CA GLU A 176 -8.58 30.33 17.82
C GLU A 176 -7.88 29.07 18.34
N THR A 177 -7.95 28.00 17.55
CA THR A 177 -7.37 26.70 17.89
C THR A 177 -6.33 26.31 16.84
N LYS A 178 -5.13 25.96 17.31
CA LYS A 178 -4.05 25.43 16.48
C LYS A 178 -3.73 24.01 16.87
N VAL A 179 -3.68 23.10 15.92
CA VAL A 179 -3.16 21.75 16.14
C VAL A 179 -1.64 21.81 16.04
N ILE A 180 -0.96 21.61 17.17
CA ILE A 180 0.50 21.73 17.30
C ILE A 180 1.18 20.43 16.87
N ASP A 181 0.66 19.30 17.32
CA ASP A 181 1.17 17.97 16.99
C ASP A 181 0.00 16.97 16.91
N TYR A 182 0.15 16.01 16.03
CA TYR A 182 -0.76 14.87 15.94
C TYR A 182 0.08 13.59 15.78
N ALA A 183 -0.07 12.66 16.69
CA ALA A 183 0.59 11.36 16.64
C ALA A 183 -0.41 10.24 16.40
N ALA A 184 -0.06 9.31 15.53
CA ALA A 184 -0.90 8.17 15.18
C ALA A 184 -0.10 6.87 15.08
N ALA A 185 -0.71 5.78 15.55
CA ALA A 185 -0.29 4.41 15.27
C ALA A 185 -1.38 3.73 14.45
N VAL A 186 -0.99 3.17 13.29
CA VAL A 186 -1.91 2.60 12.30
C VAL A 186 -1.59 1.13 12.07
N ASP A 187 -2.57 0.27 12.25
CA ASP A 187 -2.54 -1.13 11.78
C ASP A 187 -3.26 -1.22 10.43
N CYS A 188 -2.50 -1.28 9.36
CA CYS A 188 -2.98 -1.58 8.01
C CYS A 188 -2.42 -2.91 7.47
N GLY A 189 -2.10 -3.84 8.36
CA GLY A 189 -1.36 -5.04 8.00
C GLY A 189 0.09 -4.73 7.64
N THR A 190 0.65 -5.48 6.72
CA THR A 190 1.97 -5.16 6.15
C THR A 190 1.81 -4.09 5.07
N PRO A 191 2.34 -2.86 5.24
CA PRO A 191 2.27 -1.84 4.20
C PRO A 191 3.05 -2.26 2.95
N VAL A 192 2.39 -2.42 1.80
CA VAL A 192 3.05 -2.73 0.52
C VAL A 192 4.07 -1.65 0.14
N ASN A 193 3.74 -0.39 0.45
CA ASN A 193 4.64 0.74 0.30
C ASN A 193 4.51 1.66 1.51
N PRO A 194 5.44 1.62 2.47
CA PRO A 194 5.37 2.41 3.70
C PRO A 194 5.30 3.93 3.46
N ASN A 195 5.98 4.45 2.44
CA ASN A 195 5.96 5.88 2.13
C ASN A 195 4.58 6.32 1.62
N LEU A 196 3.96 5.56 0.70
CA LEU A 196 2.63 5.88 0.20
C LEU A 196 1.56 5.66 1.29
N ALA A 197 1.73 4.66 2.15
CA ALA A 197 0.85 4.45 3.31
C ALA A 197 0.92 5.64 4.28
N ARG A 198 2.11 6.18 4.54
CA ARG A 198 2.31 7.38 5.36
C ARG A 198 1.61 8.60 4.76
N VAL A 199 1.80 8.85 3.47
CA VAL A 199 1.13 9.97 2.77
C VAL A 199 -0.39 9.84 2.85
N GLN A 200 -0.92 8.64 2.70
CA GLN A 200 -2.35 8.38 2.88
C GLN A 200 -2.82 8.68 4.31
N ALA A 201 -2.06 8.25 5.31
CA ALA A 201 -2.39 8.49 6.71
C ALA A 201 -2.33 9.99 7.07
N GLU A 202 -1.27 10.69 6.68
CA GLU A 202 -1.13 12.13 6.91
C GLU A 202 -2.25 12.92 6.22
N GLY A 203 -2.62 12.54 4.99
CA GLY A 203 -3.73 13.15 4.27
C GLY A 203 -5.09 12.96 4.94
N GLY A 204 -5.39 11.74 5.43
CA GLY A 204 -6.62 11.45 6.14
C GLY A 204 -6.69 12.13 7.52
N ILE A 205 -5.57 12.20 8.23
CA ILE A 205 -5.46 12.96 9.50
C ILE A 205 -5.80 14.43 9.26
N LEU A 206 -5.20 15.05 8.25
CA LEU A 206 -5.48 16.44 7.90
C LEU A 206 -6.95 16.67 7.56
N GLN A 207 -7.56 15.76 6.81
CA GLN A 207 -8.97 15.82 6.47
C GLN A 207 -9.86 15.77 7.73
N GLY A 208 -9.58 14.87 8.67
CA GLY A 208 -10.31 14.78 9.94
C GLY A 208 -10.14 16.02 10.83
N ILE A 209 -8.96 16.65 10.83
CA ILE A 209 -8.73 17.94 11.50
C ILE A 209 -9.58 19.05 10.85
N GLY A 210 -9.65 19.09 9.52
CA GLY A 210 -10.48 20.02 8.78
C GLY A 210 -11.96 19.90 9.14
N MET A 211 -12.47 18.66 9.20
CA MET A 211 -13.84 18.38 9.63
C MET A 211 -14.10 18.82 11.07
N ALA A 212 -13.10 18.74 11.94
CA ALA A 212 -13.23 19.17 13.34
C ALA A 212 -13.31 20.69 13.47
N LEU A 213 -12.55 21.46 12.69
CA LEU A 213 -12.27 22.88 12.97
C LEU A 213 -12.79 23.85 11.93
N THR A 214 -12.76 23.52 10.61
CA THR A 214 -12.88 24.52 9.55
C THR A 214 -13.87 24.19 8.45
N GLU A 215 -14.05 22.91 8.12
CA GLU A 215 -14.89 22.51 7.00
C GLU A 215 -16.36 22.50 7.37
N ASN A 216 -17.16 23.30 6.67
CA ASN A 216 -18.59 23.41 6.90
C ASN A 216 -19.33 23.55 5.56
N ILE A 217 -20.53 23.02 5.49
CA ILE A 217 -21.44 23.16 4.35
C ILE A 217 -22.78 23.63 4.85
N THR A 218 -23.18 24.82 4.40
CA THR A 218 -24.47 25.42 4.78
C THR A 218 -25.31 25.76 3.55
N TYR A 219 -26.63 25.75 3.74
CA TYR A 219 -27.56 26.11 2.68
C TYR A 219 -28.41 27.31 3.11
N ASN A 220 -28.57 28.25 2.20
CA ASN A 220 -29.48 29.35 2.43
C ASN A 220 -30.97 28.90 2.36
N LYS A 221 -31.90 29.81 2.65
CA LYS A 221 -33.34 29.52 2.64
C LYS A 221 -33.88 29.04 1.28
N LEU A 222 -33.13 29.25 0.20
CA LEU A 222 -33.49 28.83 -1.17
C LEU A 222 -32.81 27.50 -1.57
N GLY A 223 -32.15 26.82 -0.62
CA GLY A 223 -31.44 25.58 -0.88
C GLY A 223 -30.11 25.74 -1.68
N LYS A 224 -29.60 26.96 -1.80
CA LYS A 224 -28.32 27.20 -2.45
C LYS A 224 -27.19 27.05 -1.45
N LEU A 225 -26.12 26.36 -1.88
CA LEU A 225 -24.88 26.19 -1.12
C LEU A 225 -24.23 27.56 -0.87
N ALA A 226 -23.86 27.85 0.38
CA ALA A 226 -23.16 29.07 0.74
C ALA A 226 -21.66 28.95 0.47
N GLU A 227 -21.04 27.83 0.83
CA GLU A 227 -19.61 27.51 0.61
C GLU A 227 -19.39 26.92 -0.80
N ASN A 228 -19.66 27.71 -1.83
CA ASN A 228 -19.66 27.27 -3.24
C ASN A 228 -18.31 27.39 -3.95
N SER A 229 -17.27 27.77 -3.24
CA SER A 229 -15.89 27.83 -3.76
C SER A 229 -14.88 27.59 -2.63
N LEU A 230 -13.62 27.29 -2.99
CA LEU A 230 -12.52 27.13 -2.02
C LEU A 230 -12.16 28.42 -1.26
N MET A 231 -12.76 29.54 -1.61
CA MET A 231 -12.66 30.78 -0.82
C MET A 231 -13.55 30.72 0.42
N GLN A 232 -14.69 30.04 0.37
CA GLN A 232 -15.63 29.89 1.47
C GLN A 232 -15.46 28.53 2.18
N TYR A 233 -15.27 27.45 1.42
CA TYR A 233 -15.00 26.12 1.98
C TYR A 233 -13.52 26.01 2.35
N LYS A 234 -13.25 25.93 3.66
CA LYS A 234 -11.90 26.04 4.23
C LYS A 234 -11.28 24.68 4.49
N ILE A 235 -10.59 24.16 3.47
CA ILE A 235 -9.75 22.97 3.62
C ILE A 235 -8.44 23.39 4.28
N PRO A 236 -8.00 22.73 5.39
CA PRO A 236 -6.71 23.02 5.99
C PRO A 236 -5.55 22.76 5.00
N THR A 237 -4.54 23.59 5.08
CA THR A 237 -3.31 23.46 4.32
C THR A 237 -2.15 23.06 5.24
N ARG A 238 -0.96 22.81 4.66
CA ARG A 238 0.23 22.44 5.44
C ARG A 238 0.65 23.50 6.47
N VAL A 239 0.29 24.78 6.25
CA VAL A 239 0.61 25.86 7.18
C VAL A 239 -0.37 26.01 8.33
N ASP A 240 -1.53 25.37 8.25
CA ASP A 240 -2.59 25.46 9.26
C ASP A 240 -2.44 24.42 10.38
N ILE A 241 -1.53 23.46 10.21
CA ILE A 241 -1.25 22.43 11.20
C ILE A 241 0.24 22.34 11.51
N GLY A 242 0.55 21.88 12.71
CA GLY A 242 1.90 21.60 13.16
C GLY A 242 2.44 20.29 12.59
N LYS A 243 3.00 19.46 13.45
CA LYS A 243 3.62 18.19 13.07
C LYS A 243 2.59 17.07 13.01
N ILE A 244 2.72 16.18 12.02
CA ILE A 244 2.00 14.91 11.99
C ILE A 244 3.03 13.78 12.05
N GLN A 245 2.83 12.85 12.98
CA GLN A 245 3.67 11.68 13.20
C GLN A 245 2.84 10.42 12.99
N VAL A 246 3.29 9.54 12.09
CA VAL A 246 2.60 8.29 11.80
C VAL A 246 3.58 7.14 11.90
N ASP A 247 3.24 6.17 12.75
CA ASP A 247 3.91 4.89 12.84
C ASP A 247 2.95 3.76 12.45
N PHE A 248 3.52 2.68 11.90
CA PHE A 248 2.75 1.51 11.50
C PHE A 248 3.01 0.37 12.47
N GLU A 249 1.92 -0.21 12.99
CA GLU A 249 1.99 -1.48 13.71
C GLU A 249 2.09 -2.62 12.71
N SER A 250 3.03 -3.53 12.93
CA SER A 250 3.22 -4.68 12.05
C SER A 250 2.23 -5.79 12.41
N SER A 251 1.26 -6.00 11.56
CA SER A 251 0.39 -7.18 11.58
C SER A 251 0.41 -7.86 10.21
N TYR A 252 -0.11 -9.08 10.12
CA TYR A 252 -0.15 -9.84 8.88
C TYR A 252 -1.56 -10.36 8.62
N GLU A 253 -2.14 -10.00 7.46
CA GLU A 253 -3.45 -10.47 7.03
C GLU A 253 -3.32 -11.50 5.90
N ASN A 254 -3.66 -12.75 6.18
CA ASN A 254 -3.47 -13.87 5.25
C ASN A 254 -4.22 -13.70 3.92
N GLU A 255 -5.39 -13.08 3.95
CA GLU A 255 -6.21 -12.86 2.75
C GLU A 255 -5.82 -11.59 1.97
N GLY A 256 -4.95 -10.76 2.52
CA GLY A 256 -4.40 -9.59 1.83
C GLY A 256 -3.14 -9.91 1.01
N PRO A 257 -2.78 -9.07 0.02
CA PRO A 257 -1.53 -9.23 -0.71
C PRO A 257 -0.36 -8.94 0.23
N PHE A 258 0.55 -9.90 0.38
CA PHE A 258 1.71 -9.80 1.29
C PHE A 258 1.37 -9.38 2.72
N GLY A 259 0.18 -9.72 3.20
CA GLY A 259 -0.27 -9.39 4.54
C GLY A 259 -0.89 -8.00 4.72
N ALA A 260 -1.18 -7.26 3.65
CA ALA A 260 -1.76 -5.93 3.72
C ALA A 260 -3.25 -5.94 4.07
N LYS A 261 -3.71 -4.90 4.78
CA LYS A 261 -5.12 -4.53 4.96
C LYS A 261 -5.43 -3.23 4.21
N SER A 262 -6.66 -2.76 4.31
CA SER A 262 -7.04 -1.42 3.86
C SER A 262 -6.46 -0.33 4.78
N ILE A 263 -6.32 0.90 4.28
CA ILE A 263 -5.82 2.05 5.05
C ILE A 263 -6.62 3.33 4.82
N GLY A 264 -7.31 3.46 3.67
CA GLY A 264 -7.83 4.75 3.22
C GLY A 264 -8.81 5.44 4.16
N GLU A 265 -9.72 4.70 4.81
CA GLU A 265 -10.77 5.28 5.65
C GLU A 265 -10.44 5.30 7.14
N VAL A 266 -9.64 4.35 7.65
CA VAL A 266 -9.29 4.29 9.07
C VAL A 266 -8.61 5.56 9.55
N VAL A 267 -7.83 6.19 8.69
CA VAL A 267 -6.99 7.35 9.01
C VAL A 267 -7.76 8.66 9.23
N ILE A 268 -9.04 8.71 8.85
CA ILE A 268 -9.91 9.86 9.08
C ILE A 268 -10.74 9.73 10.38
N ASN A 269 -10.82 8.54 10.96
CA ASN A 269 -11.76 8.28 12.06
C ASN A 269 -11.31 8.88 13.40
N THR A 270 -10.01 8.91 13.67
CA THR A 270 -9.47 9.33 14.97
C THR A 270 -9.19 10.83 15.12
N PRO A 271 -8.85 11.61 14.06
CA PRO A 271 -8.46 13.01 14.26
C PRO A 271 -9.55 13.89 14.84
N LEU A 272 -10.77 13.73 14.37
CA LEU A 272 -11.89 14.54 14.83
C LEU A 272 -12.16 14.38 16.35
N PRO A 273 -12.34 13.16 16.90
CA PRO A 273 -12.53 13.00 18.34
C PRO A 273 -11.27 13.38 19.14
N ALA A 274 -10.07 13.13 18.64
CA ALA A 274 -8.83 13.50 19.33
C ALA A 274 -8.70 15.03 19.47
N VAL A 275 -9.00 15.79 18.41
CA VAL A 275 -8.99 17.27 18.46
C VAL A 275 -10.11 17.79 19.38
N ALA A 276 -11.31 17.22 19.31
CA ALA A 276 -12.42 17.62 20.18
C ALA A 276 -12.10 17.37 21.66
N ASP A 277 -11.48 16.24 22.00
CA ASP A 277 -11.04 15.96 23.38
C ASP A 277 -9.88 16.85 23.83
N ALA A 278 -8.94 17.19 22.94
CA ALA A 278 -7.87 18.11 23.23
C ALA A 278 -8.41 19.53 23.54
N ILE A 279 -9.40 20.01 22.77
CA ILE A 279 -10.09 21.29 23.04
C ILE A 279 -10.83 21.24 24.39
N TYR A 280 -11.50 20.11 24.67
CA TYR A 280 -12.14 19.93 25.99
C TYR A 280 -11.13 20.02 27.13
N ASN A 281 -9.96 19.39 26.99
CA ASN A 281 -8.91 19.45 28.01
C ASN A 281 -8.37 20.89 28.22
N ALA A 282 -8.32 21.68 27.14
CA ALA A 282 -7.87 23.08 27.22
C ALA A 282 -8.92 24.04 27.77
N THR A 283 -10.21 23.82 27.49
CA THR A 283 -11.29 24.77 27.77
C THR A 283 -12.23 24.36 28.90
N GLY A 284 -12.27 23.06 29.26
CA GLY A 284 -13.25 22.46 30.16
C GLY A 284 -14.65 22.29 29.57
N THR A 285 -14.86 22.68 28.30
CA THR A 285 -16.18 22.64 27.64
C THR A 285 -16.22 21.58 26.52
N ARG A 286 -17.27 20.74 26.52
CA ARG A 286 -17.50 19.78 25.43
C ARG A 286 -18.39 20.38 24.36
N PHE A 287 -17.96 20.14 23.11
CA PHE A 287 -18.69 20.53 21.90
C PHE A 287 -19.29 19.29 21.23
N TYR A 288 -20.57 19.38 20.84
CA TYR A 288 -21.35 18.31 20.23
C TYR A 288 -21.77 18.63 18.79
N GLU A 289 -21.40 19.80 18.30
CA GLU A 289 -21.68 20.27 16.95
C GLU A 289 -20.40 20.68 16.23
N LEU A 290 -20.23 20.19 15.02
CA LEU A 290 -19.09 20.45 14.15
C LEU A 290 -19.42 21.50 13.07
N PRO A 291 -18.40 22.19 12.56
CA PRO A 291 -17.05 22.33 13.11
C PRO A 291 -17.05 23.08 14.46
N ILE A 292 -16.01 22.82 15.27
CA ILE A 292 -15.78 23.54 16.54
C ILE A 292 -15.08 24.86 16.18
N THR A 293 -15.89 25.87 15.84
CA THR A 293 -15.37 27.15 15.37
C THR A 293 -14.81 28.01 16.50
N PRO A 294 -13.91 28.96 16.22
CA PRO A 294 -13.42 29.91 17.22
C PRO A 294 -14.54 30.64 17.96
N GLU A 295 -15.61 31.04 17.26
CA GLU A 295 -16.78 31.69 17.85
C GLU A 295 -17.45 30.79 18.90
N LYS A 296 -17.67 29.50 18.61
CA LYS A 296 -18.26 28.56 19.56
C LYS A 296 -17.40 28.41 20.81
N ILE A 297 -16.09 28.36 20.68
CA ILE A 297 -15.16 28.25 21.80
C ILE A 297 -15.18 29.52 22.64
N ALA A 298 -15.00 30.68 22.02
CA ALA A 298 -15.00 31.97 22.72
C ALA A 298 -16.31 32.22 23.53
N MET A 299 -17.46 31.92 22.90
CA MET A 299 -18.76 32.04 23.57
C MET A 299 -18.90 31.09 24.75
N ALA A 300 -18.51 29.83 24.61
CA ALA A 300 -18.57 28.85 25.70
C ALA A 300 -17.65 29.21 26.89
N VAL A 301 -16.48 29.76 26.64
CA VAL A 301 -15.54 30.23 27.65
C VAL A 301 -16.09 31.46 28.37
N LEU A 302 -16.77 32.37 27.65
CA LEU A 302 -17.43 33.55 28.27
C LEU A 302 -18.61 33.16 29.20
N GLU A 303 -19.38 32.15 28.78
CA GLU A 303 -20.53 31.66 29.57
C GLU A 303 -20.12 30.87 30.83
N SER A 304 -18.88 30.34 30.86
CA SER A 304 -18.34 29.59 32.00
C SER A 304 -17.71 30.46 33.10
N LYS A 305 -17.51 31.75 32.83
CA LYS A 305 -17.00 32.75 33.76
C LYS A 305 -18.14 33.41 34.54
#